data_e808051a78e09ec529d80f6a9288c89e
#
_entry.id   e808051a78e09ec529d80f6a9288c89e
#
_cell.length_a   1.000
_cell.length_b   1.000
_cell.length_c   1.000
_cell.angle_alpha   90.00
_cell.angle_beta   90.00
_cell.angle_gamma   90.00
#
_symmetry.space_group_name_H-M   'P 1'
#
loop_
_entity.id
_entity.type
_entity.pdbx_description
1 polymer ?
#
loop_
_entity_poly.entity_id
_entity_poly.type
_entity_poly.pdbx_seq_one_letter_code
_entity_poly.pdbx_strand_id
1 'polypeptide(L)'
;MIANANPYDELMEFQRDTEALGEVAGRLGWDQETMMPEGASDQRAAEHAAMSKVLHARMTDPQIADWLERAKPEGGVARANLRHIRRNYEKTMKVPARLAAEIASTTSKAHRIWAGARRDEDVAAFLPVLEKVVALRIEEAQALAEGGDLYDALLDNYEPNANGAQIAAMFAALRPGLVDLREAVLAAEAPMQLSGEFAEEAQLKLSQELALAFGYDLDHGRIDKAVHPFSSGSGQDVRI
;
A
#
# COMPACT_ATOMS: atom_id res chain seq x y z
N MET A 1 31.62 29.12 11.79
CA MET A 1 31.70 27.70 12.10
C MET A 1 30.29 27.15 11.87
N ILE A 2 30.08 26.44 10.76
CA ILE A 2 28.82 25.70 10.51
C ILE A 2 28.82 24.60 11.58
N ALA A 3 27.86 24.64 12.50
CA ALA A 3 27.66 23.56 13.45
C ALA A 3 27.59 22.26 12.64
N ASN A 4 28.41 21.27 12.98
CA ASN A 4 28.32 19.94 12.38
C ASN A 4 26.90 19.44 12.66
N ALA A 5 26.03 19.49 11.65
CA ALA A 5 24.69 18.97 11.80
C ALA A 5 24.77 17.49 12.15
N ASN A 6 23.92 17.05 13.09
CA ASN A 6 23.90 15.66 13.52
C ASN A 6 23.43 14.78 12.35
N PRO A 7 24.20 13.76 11.92
CA PRO A 7 23.81 12.90 10.78
C PRO A 7 22.42 12.28 10.92
N TYR A 8 21.97 12.00 12.13
CA TYR A 8 20.61 11.51 12.37
C TYR A 8 19.56 12.58 12.04
N ASP A 9 19.79 13.85 12.42
CA ASP A 9 18.83 14.92 12.19
C ASP A 9 18.76 15.27 10.69
N GLU A 10 19.90 15.27 9.99
CA GLU A 10 19.97 15.45 8.54
C GLU A 10 19.18 14.35 7.81
N LEU A 11 19.37 13.09 8.21
CA LEU A 11 18.62 11.96 7.67
C LEU A 11 17.11 12.09 7.93
N MET A 12 16.72 12.51 9.13
CA MET A 12 15.30 12.70 9.47
C MET A 12 14.67 13.85 8.69
N GLU A 13 15.39 14.92 8.42
CA GLU A 13 14.92 16.01 7.57
C GLU A 13 14.73 15.53 6.13
N PHE A 14 15.70 14.83 5.58
CA PHE A 14 15.60 14.23 4.24
C PHE A 14 14.44 13.24 4.14
N GLN A 15 14.21 12.42 5.16
CA GLN A 15 13.10 11.47 5.18
C GLN A 15 11.73 12.16 5.26
N ARG A 16 11.58 13.23 6.04
CA ARG A 16 10.32 14.01 6.09
C ARG A 16 9.91 14.54 4.72
N ASP A 17 10.87 15.06 3.95
CA ASP A 17 10.58 15.49 2.57
C ASP A 17 10.20 14.31 1.67
N THR A 18 10.86 13.16 1.85
CA THR A 18 10.56 11.95 1.08
C THR A 18 9.15 11.43 1.40
N GLU A 19 8.77 11.41 2.68
CA GLU A 19 7.42 11.05 3.11
C GLU A 19 6.37 12.04 2.55
N ALA A 20 6.62 13.34 2.60
CA ALA A 20 5.72 14.35 2.03
C ALA A 20 5.47 14.13 0.52
N LEU A 21 6.51 13.74 -0.24
CA LEU A 21 6.36 13.35 -1.65
C LEU A 21 5.58 12.03 -1.80
N GLY A 22 5.78 11.07 -0.89
CA GLY A 22 4.99 9.85 -0.82
C GLY A 22 3.51 10.12 -0.58
N GLU A 23 3.20 11.06 0.31
CA GLU A 23 1.84 11.51 0.58
C GLU A 23 1.18 12.18 -0.65
N VAL A 24 1.95 12.95 -1.44
CA VAL A 24 1.46 13.47 -2.73
C VAL A 24 1.10 12.33 -3.68
N ALA A 25 1.96 11.30 -3.78
CA ALA A 25 1.65 10.10 -4.59
C ALA A 25 0.40 9.36 -4.08
N GLY A 26 0.23 9.28 -2.77
CA GLY A 26 -0.96 8.69 -2.14
C GLY A 26 -2.25 9.45 -2.49
N ARG A 27 -2.20 10.79 -2.50
CA ARG A 27 -3.35 11.62 -2.92
C ARG A 27 -3.69 11.47 -4.41
N LEU A 28 -2.70 11.28 -5.27
CA LEU A 28 -2.95 10.93 -6.68
C LEU A 28 -3.65 9.57 -6.81
N GLY A 29 -3.26 8.59 -5.97
CA GLY A 29 -3.92 7.30 -5.88
C GLY A 29 -5.37 7.44 -5.40
N TRP A 30 -5.60 8.16 -4.30
CA TRP A 30 -6.95 8.40 -3.79
C TRP A 30 -7.84 9.09 -4.85
N ASP A 31 -7.34 10.12 -5.52
CA ASP A 31 -8.10 10.82 -6.56
C ASP A 31 -8.43 9.90 -7.74
N GLN A 32 -7.52 9.00 -8.12
CA GLN A 32 -7.75 7.99 -9.16
C GLN A 32 -8.93 7.07 -8.82
N GLU A 33 -9.08 6.68 -7.56
CA GLU A 33 -10.12 5.76 -7.10
C GLU A 33 -11.48 6.44 -6.90
N THR A 34 -11.53 7.78 -6.78
CA THR A 34 -12.72 8.49 -6.31
C THR A 34 -13.22 9.58 -7.27
N MET A 35 -12.37 10.53 -7.65
CA MET A 35 -12.77 11.77 -8.31
C MET A 35 -12.25 11.93 -9.74
N MET A 36 -11.24 11.17 -10.14
CA MET A 36 -10.58 11.32 -11.44
C MET A 36 -11.57 11.02 -12.60
N PRO A 37 -11.68 11.90 -13.61
CA PRO A 37 -12.43 11.60 -14.81
C PRO A 37 -11.88 10.36 -15.54
N GLU A 38 -12.77 9.50 -16.05
CA GLU A 38 -12.39 8.25 -16.73
C GLU A 38 -11.37 8.46 -17.87
N GLY A 39 -11.50 9.57 -18.61
CA GLY A 39 -10.59 9.90 -19.72
C GLY A 39 -9.18 10.31 -19.30
N ALA A 40 -8.91 10.54 -18.00
CA ALA A 40 -7.62 11.00 -17.49
C ALA A 40 -6.62 9.87 -17.15
N SER A 41 -6.99 8.62 -17.39
CA SER A 41 -6.23 7.43 -16.98
C SER A 41 -4.78 7.40 -17.51
N ASP A 42 -4.55 7.78 -18.77
CA ASP A 42 -3.19 7.81 -19.33
C ASP A 42 -2.33 8.92 -18.72
N GLN A 43 -2.94 10.08 -18.45
CA GLN A 43 -2.28 11.18 -17.75
C GLN A 43 -1.89 10.75 -16.33
N ARG A 44 -2.82 10.14 -15.58
CA ARG A 44 -2.57 9.65 -14.22
C ARG A 44 -1.47 8.58 -14.18
N ALA A 45 -1.45 7.67 -15.13
CA ALA A 45 -0.38 6.66 -15.25
C ALA A 45 0.99 7.32 -15.46
N ALA A 46 1.06 8.40 -16.26
CA ALA A 46 2.31 9.16 -16.45
C ALA A 46 2.73 9.90 -15.16
N GLU A 47 1.78 10.47 -14.41
CA GLU A 47 2.01 11.13 -13.13
C GLU A 47 2.56 10.15 -12.08
N HIS A 48 1.95 8.96 -11.95
CA HIS A 48 2.45 7.90 -11.06
C HIS A 48 3.85 7.43 -11.45
N ALA A 49 4.12 7.26 -12.75
CA ALA A 49 5.45 6.88 -13.21
C ALA A 49 6.50 7.96 -12.91
N ALA A 50 6.15 9.24 -13.07
CA ALA A 50 7.05 10.36 -12.75
C ALA A 50 7.33 10.44 -11.24
N MET A 51 6.30 10.34 -10.40
CA MET A 51 6.44 10.35 -8.95
C MET A 51 7.24 9.14 -8.45
N SER A 52 7.01 7.95 -9.02
CA SER A 52 7.80 6.75 -8.72
C SER A 52 9.29 6.95 -8.99
N LYS A 53 9.66 7.62 -10.08
CA LYS A 53 11.08 7.93 -10.38
C LYS A 53 11.67 8.90 -9.36
N VAL A 54 10.93 9.93 -8.96
CA VAL A 54 11.37 10.91 -7.95
C VAL A 54 11.58 10.21 -6.60
N LEU A 55 10.60 9.43 -6.16
CA LEU A 55 10.68 8.68 -4.91
C LEU A 55 11.81 7.65 -4.92
N HIS A 56 11.95 6.91 -6.02
CA HIS A 56 13.04 5.94 -6.18
C HIS A 56 14.41 6.62 -6.06
N ALA A 57 14.61 7.75 -6.76
CA ALA A 57 15.88 8.50 -6.70
C ALA A 57 16.19 8.99 -5.27
N ARG A 58 15.18 9.47 -4.55
CA ARG A 58 15.34 9.87 -3.15
C ARG A 58 15.64 8.68 -2.24
N MET A 59 14.92 7.58 -2.40
CA MET A 59 15.08 6.38 -1.55
C MET A 59 16.38 5.61 -1.83
N THR A 60 17.04 5.88 -2.95
CA THR A 60 18.35 5.31 -3.33
C THR A 60 19.49 6.32 -3.28
N ASP A 61 19.28 7.51 -2.70
CA ASP A 61 20.31 8.54 -2.59
C ASP A 61 21.50 8.02 -1.78
N PRO A 62 22.74 8.08 -2.32
CA PRO A 62 23.95 7.63 -1.62
C PRO A 62 24.18 8.29 -0.26
N GLN A 63 23.67 9.50 -0.04
CA GLN A 63 23.78 10.18 1.25
C GLN A 63 23.08 9.41 2.38
N ILE A 64 22.04 8.63 2.06
CA ILE A 64 21.36 7.79 3.07
C ILE A 64 22.34 6.79 3.68
N ALA A 65 23.19 6.14 2.87
CA ALA A 65 24.18 5.19 3.36
C ALA A 65 25.18 5.88 4.29
N ASP A 66 25.71 7.07 3.89
CA ASP A 66 26.63 7.86 4.70
C ASP A 66 26.01 8.26 6.06
N TRP A 67 24.77 8.76 6.06
CA TRP A 67 24.06 9.12 7.29
C TRP A 67 23.80 7.89 8.17
N LEU A 68 23.41 6.75 7.60
CA LEU A 68 23.15 5.50 8.34
C LEU A 68 24.42 4.94 9.01
N GLU A 69 25.61 5.19 8.44
CA GLU A 69 26.87 4.79 9.03
C GLU A 69 27.34 5.73 10.15
N ARG A 70 27.11 7.04 9.98
CA ARG A 70 27.59 8.05 10.92
C ARG A 70 26.61 8.37 12.04
N ALA A 71 25.32 8.09 11.85
CA ALA A 71 24.30 8.38 12.84
C ALA A 71 24.48 7.56 14.12
N LYS A 72 24.41 8.24 15.27
CA LYS A 72 24.45 7.60 16.58
C LYS A 72 23.05 7.68 17.19
N PRO A 73 22.26 6.59 17.17
CA PRO A 73 20.89 6.64 17.63
C PRO A 73 20.80 6.73 19.17
N GLU A 74 20.09 7.72 19.65
CA GLU A 74 19.75 7.86 21.06
C GLU A 74 18.31 7.41 21.33
N GLY A 75 18.14 6.39 22.17
CA GLY A 75 16.82 5.87 22.53
C GLY A 75 16.23 4.86 21.52
N GLY A 76 15.07 4.32 21.86
CA GLY A 76 14.40 3.26 21.11
C GLY A 76 13.84 3.72 19.76
N VAL A 77 13.29 4.92 19.71
CA VAL A 77 12.69 5.52 18.50
C VAL A 77 13.76 5.73 17.43
N ALA A 78 14.89 6.37 17.78
CA ALA A 78 15.97 6.60 16.82
C ALA A 78 16.54 5.29 16.26
N ARG A 79 16.72 4.27 17.11
CA ARG A 79 17.14 2.93 16.63
C ARG A 79 16.13 2.28 15.69
N ALA A 80 14.84 2.43 15.97
CA ALA A 80 13.77 1.91 15.10
C ALA A 80 13.78 2.63 13.75
N ASN A 81 13.86 3.97 13.75
CA ASN A 81 13.92 4.76 12.52
C ASN A 81 15.11 4.33 11.63
N LEU A 82 16.31 4.27 12.18
CA LEU A 82 17.50 3.86 11.40
C LEU A 82 17.35 2.43 10.85
N ARG A 83 16.78 1.49 11.63
CA ARG A 83 16.53 0.13 11.17
C ARG A 83 15.56 0.10 9.99
N HIS A 84 14.45 0.84 10.06
CA HIS A 84 13.45 0.87 8.98
C HIS A 84 13.96 1.60 7.74
N ILE A 85 14.67 2.72 7.90
CA ILE A 85 15.27 3.45 6.78
C ILE A 85 16.31 2.59 6.08
N ARG A 86 17.20 1.92 6.82
CA ARG A 86 18.18 0.99 6.26
C ARG A 86 17.51 -0.11 5.46
N ARG A 87 16.50 -0.77 6.03
CA ARG A 87 15.75 -1.83 5.35
C ARG A 87 15.13 -1.33 4.04
N ASN A 88 14.47 -0.17 4.07
CA ASN A 88 13.84 0.42 2.90
C ASN A 88 14.87 0.82 1.83
N TYR A 89 15.98 1.43 2.23
CA TYR A 89 17.09 1.79 1.35
C TYR A 89 17.66 0.55 0.66
N GLU A 90 18.07 -0.47 1.41
CA GLU A 90 18.65 -1.71 0.88
C GLU A 90 17.67 -2.43 -0.07
N LYS A 91 16.38 -2.43 0.26
CA LYS A 91 15.34 -3.04 -0.57
C LYS A 91 15.12 -2.26 -1.87
N THR A 92 15.03 -0.93 -1.80
CA THR A 92 14.82 -0.08 -2.97
C THR A 92 16.03 -0.12 -3.91
N MET A 93 17.24 -0.23 -3.38
CA MET A 93 18.46 -0.37 -4.19
C MET A 93 18.47 -1.62 -5.08
N LYS A 94 17.73 -2.68 -4.71
CA LYS A 94 17.63 -3.92 -5.50
C LYS A 94 16.70 -3.78 -6.70
N VAL A 95 15.71 -2.88 -6.64
CA VAL A 95 14.70 -2.71 -7.69
C VAL A 95 15.12 -1.60 -8.65
N PRO A 96 15.35 -1.88 -9.94
CA PRO A 96 15.71 -0.84 -10.92
C PRO A 96 14.62 0.24 -11.04
N ALA A 97 15.03 1.51 -11.14
CA ALA A 97 14.10 2.65 -11.28
C ALA A 97 13.13 2.51 -12.47
N ARG A 98 13.60 1.91 -13.58
CA ARG A 98 12.76 1.56 -14.75
C ARG A 98 11.60 0.65 -14.33
N LEU A 99 11.92 -0.41 -13.59
CA LEU A 99 10.92 -1.40 -13.15
C LEU A 99 9.90 -0.78 -12.20
N ALA A 100 10.33 -0.02 -11.21
CA ALA A 100 9.45 0.69 -10.28
C ALA A 100 8.47 1.63 -11.01
N ALA A 101 8.97 2.42 -11.98
CA ALA A 101 8.14 3.30 -12.79
C ALA A 101 7.16 2.54 -13.70
N GLU A 102 7.58 1.42 -14.28
CA GLU A 102 6.73 0.59 -15.14
C GLU A 102 5.62 -0.11 -14.32
N ILE A 103 5.93 -0.61 -13.13
CA ILE A 103 4.94 -1.13 -12.20
C ILE A 103 3.91 -0.05 -11.88
N ALA A 104 4.34 1.14 -11.45
CA ALA A 104 3.44 2.23 -11.08
C ALA A 104 2.50 2.63 -12.22
N SER A 105 3.03 2.79 -13.44
CA SER A 105 2.22 3.11 -14.63
C SER A 105 1.26 1.99 -15.00
N THR A 106 1.74 0.74 -14.99
CA THR A 106 0.92 -0.41 -15.40
C THR A 106 -0.20 -0.69 -14.43
N THR A 107 0.04 -0.63 -13.12
CA THR A 107 -0.99 -0.84 -12.10
C THR A 107 -2.05 0.25 -12.13
N SER A 108 -1.66 1.52 -12.35
CA SER A 108 -2.61 2.62 -12.53
C SER A 108 -3.57 2.38 -13.71
N LYS A 109 -3.02 1.96 -14.87
CA LYS A 109 -3.86 1.61 -16.04
C LYS A 109 -4.71 0.37 -15.81
N ALA A 110 -4.14 -0.64 -15.14
CA ALA A 110 -4.83 -1.89 -14.83
C ALA A 110 -6.08 -1.66 -13.97
N HIS A 111 -6.04 -0.70 -13.04
CA HIS A 111 -7.19 -0.36 -12.20
C HIS A 111 -8.41 0.06 -13.05
N ARG A 112 -8.24 0.97 -14.01
CA ARG A 112 -9.35 1.41 -14.88
C ARG A 112 -9.89 0.25 -15.74
N ILE A 113 -9.00 -0.58 -16.29
CA ILE A 113 -9.40 -1.73 -17.10
C ILE A 113 -10.18 -2.72 -16.23
N TRP A 114 -9.69 -2.98 -15.01
CA TRP A 114 -10.37 -3.83 -14.05
C TRP A 114 -11.76 -3.30 -13.66
N ALA A 115 -11.89 -2.00 -13.38
CA ALA A 115 -13.17 -1.41 -13.00
C ALA A 115 -14.22 -1.54 -14.12
N GLY A 116 -13.81 -1.34 -15.39
CA GLY A 116 -14.67 -1.58 -16.55
C GLY A 116 -15.04 -3.05 -16.72
N ALA A 117 -14.05 -3.94 -16.69
CA ALA A 117 -14.24 -5.38 -16.83
C ALA A 117 -15.16 -5.95 -15.74
N ARG A 118 -15.01 -5.47 -14.48
CA ARG A 118 -15.90 -5.84 -13.37
C ARG A 118 -17.33 -5.37 -13.60
N ARG A 119 -17.53 -4.12 -14.02
CA ARG A 119 -18.86 -3.57 -14.30
C ARG A 119 -19.57 -4.36 -15.41
N ASP A 120 -18.83 -4.69 -16.45
CA ASP A 120 -19.35 -5.34 -17.67
C ASP A 120 -19.29 -6.87 -17.60
N GLU A 121 -18.82 -7.43 -16.47
CA GLU A 121 -18.58 -8.88 -16.23
C GLU A 121 -17.66 -9.53 -17.28
N ASP A 122 -16.75 -8.73 -17.86
CA ASP A 122 -15.83 -9.14 -18.93
C ASP A 122 -14.42 -9.43 -18.39
N VAL A 123 -14.23 -10.65 -17.89
CA VAL A 123 -12.91 -11.12 -17.42
C VAL A 123 -11.87 -11.11 -18.53
N ALA A 124 -12.27 -11.40 -19.78
CA ALA A 124 -11.34 -11.49 -20.92
C ALA A 124 -10.68 -10.13 -21.23
N ALA A 125 -11.40 -9.02 -21.02
CA ALA A 125 -10.85 -7.68 -21.19
C ALA A 125 -9.74 -7.36 -20.16
N PHE A 126 -9.77 -7.98 -18.98
CA PHE A 126 -8.79 -7.73 -17.90
C PHE A 126 -7.54 -8.63 -18.00
N LEU A 127 -7.66 -9.86 -18.53
CA LEU A 127 -6.57 -10.84 -18.54
C LEU A 127 -5.25 -10.31 -19.12
N PRO A 128 -5.21 -9.60 -20.26
CA PRO A 128 -3.93 -9.14 -20.82
C PRO A 128 -3.17 -8.17 -19.92
N VAL A 129 -3.86 -7.28 -19.22
CA VAL A 129 -3.20 -6.36 -18.30
C VAL A 129 -2.79 -7.07 -17.01
N LEU A 130 -3.57 -8.03 -16.54
CA LEU A 130 -3.22 -8.87 -15.39
C LEU A 130 -1.95 -9.67 -15.66
N GLU A 131 -1.82 -10.30 -16.84
CA GLU A 131 -0.60 -11.00 -17.26
C GLU A 131 0.62 -10.09 -17.21
N LYS A 132 0.48 -8.85 -17.71
CA LYS A 132 1.56 -7.86 -17.63
C LYS A 132 1.91 -7.49 -16.19
N VAL A 133 0.92 -7.27 -15.31
CA VAL A 133 1.15 -7.01 -13.90
C VAL A 133 1.90 -8.17 -13.23
N VAL A 134 1.47 -9.42 -13.49
CA VAL A 134 2.13 -10.61 -12.94
C VAL A 134 3.58 -10.71 -13.42
N ALA A 135 3.85 -10.47 -14.70
CA ALA A 135 5.21 -10.50 -15.25
C ALA A 135 6.12 -9.46 -14.56
N LEU A 136 5.64 -8.24 -14.35
CA LEU A 136 6.37 -7.19 -13.65
C LEU A 136 6.62 -7.54 -12.17
N ARG A 137 5.64 -8.17 -11.50
CA ARG A 137 5.82 -8.63 -10.11
C ARG A 137 6.81 -9.79 -10.00
N ILE A 138 6.89 -10.66 -11.00
CA ILE A 138 7.93 -11.70 -11.06
C ILE A 138 9.32 -11.06 -11.25
N GLU A 139 9.46 -10.05 -12.11
CA GLU A 139 10.74 -9.32 -12.28
C GLU A 139 11.16 -8.63 -10.97
N GLU A 140 10.21 -8.00 -10.28
CA GLU A 140 10.46 -7.40 -8.96
C GLU A 140 10.88 -8.45 -7.93
N ALA A 141 10.18 -9.58 -7.87
CA ALA A 141 10.51 -10.68 -6.96
C ALA A 141 11.92 -11.22 -7.23
N GLN A 142 12.32 -11.38 -8.48
CA GLN A 142 13.67 -11.81 -8.87
C GLN A 142 14.74 -10.82 -8.40
N ALA A 143 14.47 -9.52 -8.53
CA ALA A 143 15.38 -8.48 -8.06
C ALA A 143 15.52 -8.47 -6.53
N LEU A 144 14.44 -8.71 -5.81
CA LEU A 144 14.41 -8.73 -4.34
C LEU A 144 14.97 -10.01 -3.74
N ALA A 145 14.71 -11.16 -4.35
CA ALA A 145 15.01 -12.48 -3.80
C ALA A 145 16.51 -12.84 -3.83
N GLU A 146 17.30 -12.22 -4.72
CA GLU A 146 18.75 -12.50 -4.86
C GLU A 146 19.08 -14.02 -4.95
N GLY A 147 18.19 -14.77 -5.62
CA GLY A 147 18.30 -16.22 -5.76
C GLY A 147 17.54 -17.03 -4.71
N GLY A 148 16.84 -16.37 -3.77
CA GLY A 148 15.94 -17.01 -2.81
C GLY A 148 14.54 -17.27 -3.39
N ASP A 149 13.59 -17.57 -2.50
CA ASP A 149 12.20 -17.80 -2.87
C ASP A 149 11.51 -16.50 -3.31
N LEU A 150 10.85 -16.53 -4.47
CA LEU A 150 10.21 -15.35 -5.07
C LEU A 150 8.97 -14.91 -4.29
N TYR A 151 8.21 -15.86 -3.75
CA TYR A 151 7.03 -15.57 -2.96
C TYR A 151 7.40 -14.88 -1.64
N ASP A 152 8.40 -15.42 -0.95
CA ASP A 152 8.91 -14.86 0.31
C ASP A 152 9.46 -13.45 0.11
N ALA A 153 10.13 -13.19 -1.02
CA ALA A 153 10.64 -11.86 -1.35
C ALA A 153 9.52 -10.80 -1.49
N LEU A 154 8.37 -11.18 -2.07
CA LEU A 154 7.19 -10.31 -2.14
C LEU A 154 6.39 -10.27 -0.84
N LEU A 155 6.32 -11.41 -0.13
CA LEU A 155 5.65 -11.50 1.17
C LEU A 155 6.24 -10.51 2.17
N ASP A 156 7.57 -10.29 2.13
CA ASP A 156 8.27 -9.32 2.97
C ASP A 156 7.78 -7.87 2.80
N ASN A 157 7.03 -7.53 1.73
CA ASN A 157 6.37 -6.23 1.58
C ASN A 157 5.18 -6.06 2.53
N TYR A 158 4.56 -7.15 2.93
CA TYR A 158 3.34 -7.19 3.74
C TYR A 158 3.62 -7.63 5.18
N GLU A 159 4.43 -8.67 5.32
CA GLU A 159 4.82 -9.28 6.60
C GLU A 159 6.35 -9.31 6.72
N PRO A 160 6.97 -8.21 7.17
CA PRO A 160 8.43 -8.10 7.27
C PRO A 160 9.06 -9.24 8.07
N ASN A 161 10.05 -9.90 7.45
CA ASN A 161 10.79 -11.05 8.00
C ASN A 161 9.98 -12.35 8.16
N ALA A 162 8.74 -12.42 7.70
CA ALA A 162 8.00 -13.68 7.59
C ALA A 162 8.40 -14.44 6.32
N ASN A 163 8.16 -15.73 6.31
CA ASN A 163 8.27 -16.58 5.13
C ASN A 163 7.07 -17.53 5.02
N GLY A 164 6.85 -18.06 3.81
CA GLY A 164 5.71 -18.91 3.51
C GLY A 164 5.63 -20.14 4.39
N ALA A 165 6.76 -20.75 4.76
CA ALA A 165 6.79 -21.94 5.63
C ALA A 165 6.28 -21.63 7.05
N GLN A 166 6.66 -20.49 7.62
CA GLN A 166 6.19 -20.05 8.94
C GLN A 166 4.68 -19.77 8.92
N ILE A 167 4.19 -19.06 7.87
CA ILE A 167 2.78 -18.76 7.71
C ILE A 167 1.97 -20.04 7.48
N ALA A 168 2.46 -20.98 6.68
CA ALA A 168 1.82 -22.28 6.47
C ALA A 168 1.70 -23.07 7.77
N ALA A 169 2.74 -23.10 8.60
CA ALA A 169 2.71 -23.75 9.90
C ALA A 169 1.68 -23.09 10.85
N MET A 170 1.61 -21.76 10.87
CA MET A 170 0.61 -21.01 11.63
C MET A 170 -0.81 -21.34 11.18
N PHE A 171 -1.08 -21.36 9.88
CA PHE A 171 -2.39 -21.72 9.34
C PHE A 171 -2.77 -23.16 9.59
N ALA A 172 -1.80 -24.09 9.52
CA ALA A 172 -2.03 -25.49 9.85
C ALA A 172 -2.46 -25.66 11.32
N ALA A 173 -1.87 -24.90 12.24
CA ALA A 173 -2.23 -24.91 13.65
C ALA A 173 -3.60 -24.27 13.92
N LEU A 174 -3.95 -23.19 13.20
CA LEU A 174 -5.20 -22.45 13.37
C LEU A 174 -6.42 -23.17 12.76
N ARG A 175 -6.22 -23.87 11.64
CA ARG A 175 -7.29 -24.46 10.82
C ARG A 175 -8.24 -25.38 11.59
N PRO A 176 -7.79 -26.34 12.43
CA PRO A 176 -8.71 -27.25 13.14
C PRO A 176 -9.73 -26.48 13.99
N GLY A 177 -9.28 -25.53 14.82
CA GLY A 177 -10.17 -24.75 15.66
C GLY A 177 -11.14 -23.86 14.87
N LEU A 178 -10.75 -23.34 13.72
CA LEU A 178 -11.65 -22.59 12.84
C LEU A 178 -12.68 -23.50 12.17
N VAL A 179 -12.32 -24.73 11.82
CA VAL A 179 -13.26 -25.71 11.25
C VAL A 179 -14.31 -26.09 12.31
N ASP A 180 -13.89 -26.44 13.53
CA ASP A 180 -14.80 -26.76 14.65
C ASP A 180 -15.74 -25.58 14.95
N LEU A 181 -15.22 -24.35 14.99
CA LEU A 181 -16.03 -23.15 15.21
C LEU A 181 -17.04 -22.94 14.07
N ARG A 182 -16.61 -23.10 12.81
CA ARG A 182 -17.50 -23.00 11.65
C ARG A 182 -18.64 -24.05 11.72
N GLU A 183 -18.33 -25.28 12.05
CA GLU A 183 -19.32 -26.31 12.19
C GLU A 183 -20.33 -26.00 13.32
N ALA A 184 -19.86 -25.53 14.46
CA ALA A 184 -20.72 -25.09 15.55
C ALA A 184 -21.64 -23.94 15.18
N VAL A 185 -21.10 -22.92 14.45
CA VAL A 185 -21.88 -21.77 13.95
C VAL A 185 -22.93 -22.20 12.94
N LEU A 186 -22.59 -23.11 12.01
CA LEU A 186 -23.54 -23.62 11.01
C LEU A 186 -24.63 -24.52 11.60
N ALA A 187 -24.36 -25.15 12.75
CA ALA A 187 -25.36 -25.98 13.49
C ALA A 187 -26.26 -25.10 14.39
N ALA A 188 -25.89 -23.87 14.68
CA ALA A 188 -26.68 -22.94 15.48
C ALA A 188 -27.87 -22.38 14.69
N GLU A 189 -28.83 -21.81 15.41
CA GLU A 189 -29.94 -21.08 14.77
C GLU A 189 -29.40 -19.89 13.95
N ALA A 190 -29.83 -19.80 12.70
CA ALA A 190 -29.42 -18.71 11.82
C ALA A 190 -29.90 -17.35 12.37
N PRO A 191 -29.07 -16.32 12.37
CA PRO A 191 -29.48 -15.00 12.80
C PRO A 191 -30.57 -14.46 11.87
N MET A 192 -31.41 -13.57 12.39
CA MET A 192 -32.40 -12.86 11.59
C MET A 192 -31.72 -12.13 10.42
N GLN A 193 -32.15 -12.47 9.21
CA GLN A 193 -31.63 -11.79 8.02
C GLN A 193 -32.38 -10.50 7.78
N LEU A 194 -31.60 -9.44 7.49
CA LEU A 194 -32.17 -8.20 6.99
C LEU A 194 -32.74 -8.44 5.61
N SER A 195 -33.99 -8.05 5.39
CA SER A 195 -34.68 -8.16 4.10
C SER A 195 -35.21 -6.79 3.69
N GLY A 196 -35.16 -6.50 2.40
CA GLY A 196 -35.63 -5.23 1.85
C GLY A 196 -34.59 -4.53 0.98
N GLU A 197 -34.97 -3.44 0.40
CA GLU A 197 -34.07 -2.53 -0.35
C GLU A 197 -33.59 -1.42 0.57
N PHE A 198 -32.31 -1.20 0.58
CA PHE A 198 -31.66 -0.16 1.37
C PHE A 198 -31.08 0.89 0.41
N ALA A 199 -31.73 2.05 0.35
CA ALA A 199 -31.28 3.14 -0.50
C ALA A 199 -29.84 3.54 -0.19
N GLU A 200 -29.04 3.74 -1.22
CA GLU A 200 -27.61 4.06 -1.10
C GLU A 200 -27.36 5.30 -0.22
N GLU A 201 -28.16 6.36 -0.40
CA GLU A 201 -28.05 7.58 0.40
C GLU A 201 -28.25 7.31 1.91
N ALA A 202 -29.16 6.41 2.25
CA ALA A 202 -29.38 6.02 3.64
C ALA A 202 -28.21 5.23 4.20
N GLN A 203 -27.58 4.37 3.39
CA GLN A 203 -26.37 3.63 3.79
C GLN A 203 -25.18 4.56 4.00
N LEU A 204 -24.96 5.54 3.10
CA LEU A 204 -23.89 6.53 3.24
C LEU A 204 -24.10 7.39 4.49
N LYS A 205 -25.33 7.83 4.74
CA LYS A 205 -25.65 8.58 5.97
C LYS A 205 -25.37 7.77 7.23
N LEU A 206 -25.79 6.50 7.27
CA LEU A 206 -25.50 5.60 8.37
C LEU A 206 -24.00 5.39 8.54
N SER A 207 -23.25 5.23 7.44
CA SER A 207 -21.78 5.10 7.49
C SER A 207 -21.12 6.33 8.10
N GLN A 208 -21.58 7.54 7.78
CA GLN A 208 -21.09 8.77 8.38
C GLN A 208 -21.43 8.85 9.88
N GLU A 209 -22.67 8.52 10.26
CA GLU A 209 -23.09 8.50 11.66
C GLU A 209 -22.25 7.52 12.50
N LEU A 210 -21.97 6.33 11.94
CA LEU A 210 -21.11 5.33 12.59
C LEU A 210 -19.65 5.81 12.70
N ALA A 211 -19.09 6.38 11.63
CA ALA A 211 -17.75 6.91 11.64
C ALA A 211 -17.58 8.00 12.73
N LEU A 212 -18.52 8.93 12.80
CA LEU A 212 -18.54 9.96 13.85
C LEU A 212 -18.67 9.35 15.25
N ALA A 213 -19.52 8.34 15.42
CA ALA A 213 -19.68 7.64 16.70
C ALA A 213 -18.40 6.92 17.15
N PHE A 214 -17.57 6.46 16.20
CA PHE A 214 -16.24 5.89 16.45
C PHE A 214 -15.14 6.95 16.63
N GLY A 215 -15.47 8.23 16.56
CA GLY A 215 -14.53 9.33 16.76
C GLY A 215 -13.80 9.80 15.51
N TYR A 216 -14.31 9.45 14.31
CA TYR A 216 -13.77 9.97 13.06
C TYR A 216 -14.04 11.48 12.94
N ASP A 217 -13.00 12.24 12.61
CA ASP A 217 -13.03 13.70 12.53
C ASP A 217 -13.15 14.12 11.05
N LEU A 218 -14.30 14.67 10.67
CA LEU A 218 -14.56 15.15 9.31
C LEU A 218 -13.85 16.47 8.97
N ASP A 219 -13.27 17.17 9.96
CA ASP A 219 -12.40 18.33 9.68
C ASP A 219 -11.02 17.89 9.19
N HIS A 220 -10.63 16.64 9.50
CA HIS A 220 -9.35 16.04 9.12
C HIS A 220 -9.53 14.83 8.18
N GLY A 221 -10.74 14.59 7.70
CA GLY A 221 -11.00 13.45 6.83
C GLY A 221 -12.27 13.57 6.01
N ARG A 222 -12.47 12.61 5.13
CA ARG A 222 -13.66 12.51 4.29
C ARG A 222 -14.00 11.05 3.98
N ILE A 223 -15.27 10.82 3.66
CA ILE A 223 -15.80 9.52 3.28
C ILE A 223 -16.29 9.61 1.86
N ASP A 224 -15.76 8.80 0.96
CA ASP A 224 -16.08 8.82 -0.46
C ASP A 224 -16.41 7.42 -0.98
N LYS A 225 -17.16 7.36 -2.07
CA LYS A 225 -17.46 6.12 -2.78
C LYS A 225 -16.28 5.73 -3.67
N ALA A 226 -15.96 4.45 -3.67
CA ALA A 226 -14.99 3.85 -4.57
C ALA A 226 -15.51 2.52 -5.13
N VAL A 227 -14.93 2.04 -6.22
CA VAL A 227 -15.27 0.73 -6.82
C VAL A 227 -14.90 -0.42 -5.87
N HIS A 228 -13.81 -0.27 -5.14
CA HIS A 228 -13.37 -1.16 -4.08
C HIS A 228 -13.09 -0.35 -2.82
N PRO A 229 -13.64 -0.73 -1.66
CA PRO A 229 -13.40 0.02 -0.42
C PRO A 229 -11.93 0.02 -0.05
N PHE A 230 -11.42 1.17 0.31
CA PHE A 230 -10.06 1.37 0.80
C PHE A 230 -10.02 2.54 1.77
N SER A 231 -8.96 2.65 2.53
CA SER A 231 -8.63 3.83 3.31
C SER A 231 -7.25 4.32 2.95
N SER A 232 -7.06 5.63 3.00
CA SER A 232 -5.76 6.26 2.81
C SER A 232 -5.61 7.40 3.81
N GLY A 233 -4.38 7.79 4.10
CA GLY A 233 -4.17 8.91 4.99
C GLY A 233 -2.70 9.18 5.24
N SER A 234 -2.44 10.42 5.60
CA SER A 234 -1.14 10.89 6.01
C SER A 234 -1.30 12.00 7.04
N GLY A 235 -0.68 11.85 8.20
CA GLY A 235 -0.76 12.85 9.26
C GLY A 235 -2.21 13.17 9.65
N GLN A 236 -2.68 14.36 9.31
CA GLN A 236 -4.01 14.88 9.65
C GLN A 236 -5.00 14.83 8.47
N ASP A 237 -4.70 14.16 7.37
CA ASP A 237 -5.62 13.97 6.23
C ASP A 237 -5.92 12.47 6.09
N VAL A 238 -7.04 12.01 6.64
CA VAL A 238 -7.48 10.60 6.65
C VAL A 238 -8.72 10.43 5.80
N ARG A 239 -8.70 9.51 4.84
CA ARG A 239 -9.76 9.31 3.86
C ARG A 239 -10.24 7.87 3.84
N ILE A 240 -11.54 7.68 3.85
CA ILE A 240 -12.24 6.38 3.85
C ILE A 240 -13.12 6.28 2.60
#